data_a79a7e5aab84e22025669e707f8e943a
#
_entry.id   a79a7e5aab84e22025669e707f8e943a
#
_cell.length_a   1.000
_cell.length_b   1.000
_cell.length_c   1.000
_cell.angle_alpha   90.00
_cell.angle_beta   90.00
_cell.angle_gamma   90.00
#
_symmetry.space_group_name_H-M   'P 1'
#
loop_
_entity.id
_entity.type
_entity.pdbx_description
1 polymer ?
#
loop_
_entity_poly.entity_id
_entity_poly.type
_entity_poly.pdbx_seq_one_letter_code
_entity_poly.pdbx_strand_id
1 'polypeptide(L)'
;LMKARLAGAGFHQVRIEDDPLKAADMIQAEEVFDIALIDMTMPEMDGLQLLDVVKNNSPRTECIIVTAVNDVRVAVQCLRKGAYDYLVKPISEEDLVFSLKRTLEKRRLLDILDIEKSKDMPVLSHPGAFQAIITRSPAMMRLLKEAELHAGSDVPILITGESGTGKELLARAIHTVSPRSRYPFMPVNMAAVNTGLFEAEFFGHTRGAFTGAEKERAGYLKHANHGTLFLDEIGNLPPEMQGKLLRVLQDGEYTPLGSNISQKVDVRFVTATNENLELLISGKNFRKDLYYRIKGGWLHLPPLKERSEDIPLLVDRFLDECGSGGIRCPMEEEALGILRQYNYPGNIRELKSIIQSAVNLAQGGIITTAMFPAPLRDIQPIVPSASEEDSDAVLSLPEYEKAYILKVYRRLHQNKSRTSHLLGIGMNTLRRKLKSYGVS
;
A
#
# COMPACT_ATOMS: atom_id res chain seq x y z
N LEU A 1 -32.82 20.28 1.97
CA LEU A 1 -32.32 20.43 0.58
C LEU A 1 -30.82 20.08 0.50
N MET A 2 -29.96 20.66 1.35
CA MET A 2 -28.50 20.42 1.38
C MET A 2 -28.16 18.93 1.57
N LYS A 3 -28.76 18.27 2.58
CA LYS A 3 -28.52 16.84 2.86
C LYS A 3 -28.86 15.94 1.67
N ALA A 4 -29.92 16.22 0.93
CA ALA A 4 -30.30 15.46 -0.27
C ALA A 4 -29.28 15.62 -1.41
N ARG A 5 -28.77 16.85 -1.61
CA ARG A 5 -27.71 17.13 -2.61
C ARG A 5 -26.41 16.42 -2.26
N LEU A 6 -26.00 16.46 -0.99
CA LEU A 6 -24.81 15.78 -0.51
C LEU A 6 -24.93 14.26 -0.67
N ALA A 7 -26.09 13.68 -0.35
CA ALA A 7 -26.36 12.26 -0.55
C ALA A 7 -26.30 11.86 -2.03
N GLY A 8 -26.85 12.69 -2.93
CA GLY A 8 -26.77 12.51 -4.38
C GLY A 8 -25.32 12.55 -4.91
N ALA A 9 -24.46 13.33 -4.26
CA ALA A 9 -23.04 13.44 -4.58
C ALA A 9 -22.15 12.35 -3.89
N GLY A 10 -22.76 11.38 -3.18
CA GLY A 10 -22.04 10.28 -2.54
C GLY A 10 -21.64 10.52 -1.08
N PHE A 11 -22.02 11.65 -0.48
CA PHE A 11 -21.76 11.93 0.94
C PHE A 11 -22.93 11.45 1.81
N HIS A 12 -22.81 10.26 2.41
CA HIS A 12 -23.91 9.63 3.15
C HIS A 12 -23.86 9.90 4.66
N GLN A 13 -22.69 10.17 5.22
CA GLN A 13 -22.49 10.46 6.64
C GLN A 13 -22.57 11.96 6.89
N VAL A 14 -23.78 12.52 6.80
CA VAL A 14 -24.02 13.95 6.98
C VAL A 14 -24.91 14.18 8.21
N ARG A 15 -24.37 14.91 9.18
CA ARG A 15 -25.12 15.45 10.32
C ARG A 15 -25.45 16.91 10.08
N ILE A 16 -26.65 17.34 10.46
CA ILE A 16 -27.07 18.72 10.39
C ILE A 16 -27.39 19.18 11.82
N GLU A 17 -26.88 20.33 12.20
CA GLU A 17 -27.21 21.02 13.43
C GLU A 17 -27.58 22.47 13.09
N ASP A 18 -28.75 22.92 13.52
CA ASP A 18 -29.28 24.25 13.23
C ASP A 18 -28.94 25.25 14.36
N ASP A 19 -28.54 24.75 15.51
CA ASP A 19 -28.16 25.53 16.68
C ASP A 19 -26.63 25.61 16.80
N PRO A 20 -26.03 26.80 16.63
CA PRO A 20 -24.57 26.93 16.68
C PRO A 20 -23.96 26.64 18.06
N LEU A 21 -24.69 26.83 19.15
CA LEU A 21 -24.22 26.51 20.51
C LEU A 21 -24.12 25.01 20.67
N LYS A 22 -25.14 24.26 20.25
CA LYS A 22 -25.09 22.79 20.26
C LYS A 22 -23.99 22.25 19.32
N ALA A 23 -23.79 22.86 18.17
CA ALA A 23 -22.68 22.51 17.27
C ALA A 23 -21.33 22.71 17.97
N ALA A 24 -21.16 23.80 18.73
CA ALA A 24 -19.97 24.04 19.53
C ALA A 24 -19.79 23.01 20.64
N ASP A 25 -20.87 22.66 21.37
CA ASP A 25 -20.86 21.62 22.41
C ASP A 25 -20.43 20.25 21.85
N MET A 26 -20.91 19.87 20.67
CA MET A 26 -20.52 18.63 20.00
C MET A 26 -19.02 18.58 19.72
N ILE A 27 -18.44 19.68 19.26
CA ILE A 27 -17.01 19.80 18.99
C ILE A 27 -16.21 19.74 20.30
N GLN A 28 -16.69 20.36 21.37
CA GLN A 28 -16.06 20.32 22.70
C GLN A 28 -16.16 18.95 23.37
N ALA A 29 -17.20 18.18 23.05
CA ALA A 29 -17.38 16.79 23.49
C ALA A 29 -16.51 15.79 22.69
N GLU A 30 -15.50 16.26 21.93
CA GLU A 30 -14.57 15.48 21.13
C GLU A 30 -15.23 14.64 20.00
N GLU A 31 -16.43 15.01 19.56
CA GLU A 31 -16.98 14.40 18.34
C GLU A 31 -16.09 14.76 17.13
N VAL A 32 -15.66 13.74 16.39
CA VAL A 32 -14.74 13.92 15.25
C VAL A 32 -15.50 14.05 13.95
N PHE A 33 -15.25 15.15 13.25
CA PHE A 33 -15.79 15.41 11.91
C PHE A 33 -14.64 15.63 10.93
N ASP A 34 -14.81 15.14 9.69
CA ASP A 34 -13.83 15.41 8.62
C ASP A 34 -13.94 16.83 8.10
N ILE A 35 -15.18 17.29 7.88
CA ILE A 35 -15.49 18.63 7.37
C ILE A 35 -16.65 19.24 8.17
N ALA A 36 -16.57 20.52 8.45
CA ALA A 36 -17.65 21.36 8.94
C ALA A 36 -18.03 22.40 7.86
N LEU A 37 -19.29 22.36 7.40
CA LEU A 37 -19.89 23.44 6.60
C LEU A 37 -20.55 24.41 7.57
N ILE A 38 -20.02 25.61 7.68
CA ILE A 38 -20.44 26.61 8.67
C ILE A 38 -21.12 27.79 7.96
N ASP A 39 -22.36 28.06 8.27
CA ASP A 39 -23.01 29.30 7.82
C ASP A 39 -22.39 30.50 8.55
N MET A 40 -22.13 31.57 7.82
CA MET A 40 -21.57 32.80 8.40
C MET A 40 -22.60 33.50 9.29
N THR A 41 -23.86 33.51 8.89
CA THR A 41 -24.93 34.27 9.57
C THR A 41 -25.83 33.34 10.33
N MET A 42 -25.57 33.18 11.61
CA MET A 42 -26.34 32.38 12.54
C MET A 42 -26.75 33.23 13.75
N PRO A 43 -27.89 32.93 14.41
CA PRO A 43 -28.24 33.58 15.67
C PRO A 43 -27.29 33.17 16.80
N GLU A 44 -27.16 34.00 17.82
CA GLU A 44 -26.38 33.77 19.04
C GLU A 44 -24.87 33.62 18.88
N MET A 45 -24.38 32.88 17.89
CA MET A 45 -22.98 32.68 17.58
C MET A 45 -22.76 32.79 16.07
N ASP A 46 -21.88 33.69 15.62
CA ASP A 46 -21.57 33.82 14.20
C ASP A 46 -20.61 32.72 13.71
N GLY A 47 -20.52 32.60 12.37
CA GLY A 47 -19.69 31.55 11.75
C GLY A 47 -18.19 31.68 12.04
N LEU A 48 -17.68 32.90 12.31
CA LEU A 48 -16.28 33.10 12.69
C LEU A 48 -16.00 32.63 14.12
N GLN A 49 -16.94 32.83 15.02
CA GLN A 49 -16.84 32.34 16.39
C GLN A 49 -16.87 30.81 16.43
N LEU A 50 -17.81 30.20 15.68
CA LEU A 50 -17.86 28.74 15.58
C LEU A 50 -16.60 28.16 14.92
N LEU A 51 -16.06 28.83 13.90
CA LEU A 51 -14.78 28.45 13.27
C LEU A 51 -13.63 28.44 14.29
N ASP A 52 -13.56 29.46 15.15
CA ASP A 52 -12.56 29.53 16.22
C ASP A 52 -12.72 28.36 17.21
N VAL A 53 -13.96 28.02 17.61
CA VAL A 53 -14.26 26.86 18.47
C VAL A 53 -13.77 25.58 17.80
N VAL A 54 -14.13 25.35 16.54
CA VAL A 54 -13.72 24.14 15.81
C VAL A 54 -12.19 24.05 15.71
N LYS A 55 -11.51 25.14 15.33
CA LYS A 55 -10.05 25.12 15.16
C LYS A 55 -9.28 24.94 16.48
N ASN A 56 -9.84 25.42 17.59
CA ASN A 56 -9.21 25.24 18.91
C ASN A 56 -9.42 23.84 19.51
N ASN A 57 -10.59 23.24 19.33
CA ASN A 57 -10.91 21.96 19.95
C ASN A 57 -10.75 20.75 19.00
N SER A 58 -10.98 20.95 17.71
CA SER A 58 -10.84 19.92 16.67
C SER A 58 -10.05 20.46 15.47
N PRO A 59 -8.75 20.77 15.61
CA PRO A 59 -7.94 21.41 14.57
C PRO A 59 -7.85 20.61 13.27
N ARG A 60 -8.11 19.30 13.35
CA ARG A 60 -8.14 18.41 12.19
C ARG A 60 -9.43 18.51 11.37
N THR A 61 -10.50 19.04 11.91
CA THR A 61 -11.74 19.29 11.18
C THR A 61 -11.53 20.44 10.20
N GLU A 62 -11.64 20.18 8.91
CA GLU A 62 -11.55 21.22 7.90
C GLU A 62 -12.87 21.98 7.79
N CYS A 63 -12.79 23.31 7.74
CA CYS A 63 -13.96 24.17 7.77
C CYS A 63 -14.16 24.86 6.42
N ILE A 64 -15.38 24.79 5.88
CA ILE A 64 -15.81 25.55 4.70
C ILE A 64 -16.88 26.54 5.18
N ILE A 65 -16.64 27.82 4.95
CA ILE A 65 -17.59 28.87 5.34
C ILE A 65 -18.57 29.08 4.19
N VAL A 66 -19.85 29.14 4.56
CA VAL A 66 -20.96 29.41 3.63
C VAL A 66 -21.59 30.75 4.01
N THR A 67 -21.77 31.66 3.05
CA THR A 67 -22.26 32.99 3.35
C THR A 67 -23.14 33.58 2.23
N ALA A 68 -24.02 34.50 2.60
CA ALA A 68 -24.76 35.33 1.64
C ALA A 68 -23.99 36.60 1.26
N VAL A 69 -22.89 36.92 1.96
CA VAL A 69 -22.13 38.17 1.75
C VAL A 69 -20.95 37.92 0.81
N ASN A 70 -20.93 38.64 -0.29
CA ASN A 70 -19.82 38.62 -1.24
C ASN A 70 -18.82 39.76 -0.93
N ASP A 71 -18.16 39.71 0.26
CA ASP A 71 -17.13 40.67 0.65
C ASP A 71 -15.77 39.96 0.77
N VAL A 72 -14.84 40.34 -0.09
CA VAL A 72 -13.47 39.78 -0.12
C VAL A 72 -12.77 39.91 1.22
N ARG A 73 -13.03 40.94 2.02
CA ARG A 73 -12.40 41.13 3.33
C ARG A 73 -12.84 40.07 4.32
N VAL A 74 -14.13 39.70 4.30
CA VAL A 74 -14.67 38.64 5.13
C VAL A 74 -14.11 37.28 4.72
N ALA A 75 -14.03 37.01 3.42
CA ALA A 75 -13.41 35.80 2.89
C ALA A 75 -11.95 35.65 3.34
N VAL A 76 -11.16 36.72 3.20
CA VAL A 76 -9.75 36.73 3.66
C VAL A 76 -9.64 36.52 5.18
N GLN A 77 -10.54 37.09 5.98
CA GLN A 77 -10.58 36.89 7.41
C GLN A 77 -10.87 35.45 7.79
N CYS A 78 -11.85 34.79 7.14
CA CYS A 78 -12.15 33.38 7.35
C CYS A 78 -10.94 32.48 7.04
N LEU A 79 -10.29 32.70 5.88
CA LEU A 79 -9.11 31.95 5.49
C LEU A 79 -7.93 32.16 6.46
N ARG A 80 -7.71 33.39 6.95
CA ARG A 80 -6.68 33.67 7.98
C ARG A 80 -6.95 32.97 9.31
N LYS A 81 -8.22 32.77 9.66
CA LYS A 81 -8.64 32.04 10.87
C LYS A 81 -8.62 30.51 10.69
N GLY A 82 -8.21 30.01 9.51
CA GLY A 82 -8.02 28.58 9.25
C GLY A 82 -9.20 27.91 8.55
N ALA A 83 -10.17 28.66 8.00
CA ALA A 83 -11.10 28.06 7.06
C ALA A 83 -10.35 27.57 5.82
N TYR A 84 -10.74 26.41 5.30
CA TYR A 84 -10.15 25.86 4.08
C TYR A 84 -10.66 26.54 2.83
N ASP A 85 -11.98 26.82 2.80
CA ASP A 85 -12.66 27.39 1.66
C ASP A 85 -13.82 28.31 2.08
N TYR A 86 -14.35 29.07 1.12
CA TYR A 86 -15.39 30.05 1.31
C TYR A 86 -16.35 30.01 0.12
N LEU A 87 -17.63 29.72 0.37
CA LEU A 87 -18.67 29.57 -0.65
C LEU A 87 -19.74 30.63 -0.49
N VAL A 88 -20.10 31.32 -1.58
CA VAL A 88 -21.12 32.38 -1.61
C VAL A 88 -22.47 31.79 -2.05
N LYS A 89 -23.53 32.10 -1.30
CA LYS A 89 -24.90 31.73 -1.67
C LYS A 89 -25.42 32.60 -2.84
N PRO A 90 -26.13 32.03 -3.82
CA PRO A 90 -26.58 30.66 -3.94
C PRO A 90 -25.45 29.71 -4.38
N ILE A 91 -25.22 28.61 -3.68
CA ILE A 91 -24.16 27.67 -3.99
C ILE A 91 -24.65 26.69 -5.05
N SER A 92 -23.91 26.55 -6.15
CA SER A 92 -24.14 25.50 -7.12
C SER A 92 -23.79 24.12 -6.54
N GLU A 93 -24.41 23.06 -7.06
CA GLU A 93 -24.06 21.69 -6.63
C GLU A 93 -22.61 21.36 -7.02
N GLU A 94 -22.17 21.83 -8.18
CA GLU A 94 -20.81 21.62 -8.69
C GLU A 94 -19.75 22.27 -7.78
N ASP A 95 -19.95 23.54 -7.38
CA ASP A 95 -19.01 24.24 -6.49
C ASP A 95 -18.94 23.60 -5.11
N LEU A 96 -20.09 23.18 -4.55
CA LEU A 96 -20.14 22.51 -3.26
C LEU A 96 -19.38 21.20 -3.30
N VAL A 97 -19.67 20.35 -4.28
CA VAL A 97 -19.03 19.04 -4.43
C VAL A 97 -17.53 19.19 -4.70
N PHE A 98 -17.14 20.17 -5.52
CA PHE A 98 -15.74 20.46 -5.81
C PHE A 98 -14.97 20.89 -4.56
N SER A 99 -15.52 21.83 -3.79
CA SER A 99 -14.89 22.30 -2.54
C SER A 99 -14.78 21.16 -1.52
N LEU A 100 -15.83 20.35 -1.34
CA LEU A 100 -15.80 19.20 -0.44
C LEU A 100 -14.75 18.16 -0.84
N LYS A 101 -14.67 17.81 -2.12
CA LYS A 101 -13.67 16.83 -2.62
C LYS A 101 -12.24 17.32 -2.39
N ARG A 102 -11.97 18.59 -2.67
CA ARG A 102 -10.65 19.20 -2.40
C ARG A 102 -10.29 19.21 -0.91
N THR A 103 -11.28 19.52 -0.08
CA THR A 103 -11.10 19.55 1.39
C THR A 103 -10.78 18.15 1.92
N LEU A 104 -11.52 17.12 1.49
CA LEU A 104 -11.25 15.72 1.86
C LEU A 104 -9.88 15.25 1.34
N GLU A 105 -9.48 15.69 0.17
CA GLU A 105 -8.17 15.32 -0.37
C GLU A 105 -7.03 15.92 0.44
N LYS A 106 -7.13 17.21 0.83
CA LYS A 106 -6.15 17.82 1.75
C LYS A 106 -6.10 17.08 3.08
N ARG A 107 -7.26 16.78 3.67
CA ARG A 107 -7.36 16.02 4.92
C ARG A 107 -6.63 14.68 4.82
N ARG A 108 -6.91 13.92 3.77
CA ARG A 108 -6.25 12.66 3.49
C ARG A 108 -4.73 12.77 3.41
N LEU A 109 -4.22 13.80 2.71
CA LEU A 109 -2.77 14.04 2.63
C LEU A 109 -2.15 14.32 4.00
N LEU A 110 -2.84 15.08 4.86
CA LEU A 110 -2.40 15.32 6.22
C LEU A 110 -2.40 14.04 7.06
N ASP A 111 -3.45 13.22 6.96
CA ASP A 111 -3.53 11.94 7.66
C ASP A 111 -2.41 10.98 7.22
N ILE A 112 -2.04 10.95 5.93
CA ILE A 112 -0.90 10.17 5.41
C ILE A 112 0.41 10.66 6.04
N LEU A 113 0.64 11.98 6.08
CA LEU A 113 1.84 12.56 6.69
C LEU A 113 1.93 12.27 8.20
N ASP A 114 0.79 12.21 8.88
CA ASP A 114 0.74 11.86 10.30
C ASP A 114 1.07 10.38 10.53
N ILE A 115 0.63 9.48 9.64
CA ILE A 115 0.99 8.05 9.70
C ILE A 115 2.50 7.87 9.56
N GLU A 116 3.15 8.59 8.64
CA GLU A 116 4.60 8.52 8.45
C GLU A 116 5.38 8.98 9.68
N LYS A 117 4.86 9.97 10.42
CA LYS A 117 5.51 10.55 11.60
C LYS A 117 5.20 9.81 12.90
N SER A 118 4.08 9.10 12.96
CA SER A 118 3.65 8.40 14.16
C SER A 118 4.52 7.16 14.44
N LYS A 119 4.85 6.95 15.71
CA LYS A 119 5.47 5.72 16.20
C LYS A 119 4.44 4.63 16.52
N ASP A 120 3.19 4.99 16.66
CA ASP A 120 2.11 4.08 17.02
C ASP A 120 1.68 3.24 15.81
N MET A 121 1.20 2.03 16.10
CA MET A 121 0.60 1.16 15.08
C MET A 121 -0.74 1.75 14.63
N PRO A 122 -0.92 2.04 13.34
CA PRO A 122 -2.18 2.60 12.86
C PRO A 122 -3.29 1.54 12.92
N VAL A 123 -4.49 1.98 13.28
CA VAL A 123 -5.68 1.15 13.31
C VAL A 123 -6.45 1.32 12.00
N LEU A 124 -6.77 0.20 11.34
CA LEU A 124 -7.62 0.20 10.15
C LEU A 124 -9.08 0.46 10.53
N SER A 125 -9.75 1.31 9.78
CA SER A 125 -11.20 1.56 9.94
C SER A 125 -12.05 0.43 9.37
N HIS A 126 -11.52 -0.27 8.34
CA HIS A 126 -12.19 -1.39 7.64
C HIS A 126 -11.31 -2.65 7.61
N PRO A 127 -10.97 -3.25 8.76
CA PRO A 127 -10.02 -4.38 8.82
C PRO A 127 -10.47 -5.59 8.00
N GLY A 128 -11.79 -5.81 7.88
CA GLY A 128 -12.36 -6.91 7.10
C GLY A 128 -11.99 -6.89 5.61
N ALA A 129 -11.78 -5.72 5.02
CA ALA A 129 -11.38 -5.61 3.63
C ALA A 129 -9.92 -6.05 3.38
N PHE A 130 -9.08 -5.96 4.41
CA PHE A 130 -7.66 -6.28 4.34
C PHE A 130 -7.33 -7.66 4.93
N GLN A 131 -8.33 -8.44 5.36
CA GLN A 131 -8.13 -9.74 6.04
C GLN A 131 -7.36 -10.78 5.20
N ALA A 132 -7.36 -10.64 3.87
CA ALA A 132 -6.58 -11.49 2.98
C ALA A 132 -5.07 -11.18 3.02
N ILE A 133 -4.68 -10.02 3.56
CA ILE A 133 -3.29 -9.58 3.69
C ILE A 133 -2.84 -9.85 5.12
N ILE A 134 -2.13 -10.95 5.30
CA ILE A 134 -1.67 -11.40 6.60
C ILE A 134 -0.37 -10.69 6.93
N THR A 135 -0.36 -9.90 7.99
CA THR A 135 0.84 -9.18 8.45
C THR A 135 0.74 -8.79 9.91
N ARG A 136 1.89 -8.70 10.57
CA ARG A 136 2.13 -8.01 11.84
C ARG A 136 3.25 -6.97 11.71
N SER A 137 3.78 -6.82 10.50
CA SER A 137 4.83 -5.85 10.21
C SER A 137 4.31 -4.42 10.36
N PRO A 138 4.96 -3.56 11.18
CA PRO A 138 4.57 -2.16 11.32
C PRO A 138 4.62 -1.39 10.00
N ALA A 139 5.58 -1.71 9.13
CA ALA A 139 5.70 -1.10 7.81
C ALA A 139 4.50 -1.44 6.93
N MET A 140 4.09 -2.73 6.92
CA MET A 140 2.88 -3.15 6.21
C MET A 140 1.61 -2.52 6.79
N MET A 141 1.47 -2.46 8.12
CA MET A 141 0.28 -1.83 8.73
C MET A 141 0.13 -0.35 8.36
N ARG A 142 1.24 0.40 8.29
CA ARG A 142 1.23 1.79 7.81
C ARG A 142 0.80 1.86 6.34
N LEU A 143 1.35 1.01 5.50
CA LEU A 143 0.98 0.91 4.08
C LEU A 143 -0.51 0.55 3.89
N LEU A 144 -1.04 -0.38 4.69
CA LEU A 144 -2.47 -0.73 4.63
C LEU A 144 -3.36 0.45 5.05
N LYS A 145 -2.94 1.22 6.06
CA LYS A 145 -3.68 2.43 6.46
C LYS A 145 -3.63 3.51 5.39
N GLU A 146 -2.48 3.72 4.76
CA GLU A 146 -2.34 4.62 3.61
C GLU A 146 -3.22 4.17 2.43
N ALA A 147 -3.25 2.87 2.14
CA ALA A 147 -4.12 2.29 1.12
C ALA A 147 -5.61 2.51 1.42
N GLU A 148 -6.01 2.36 2.70
CA GLU A 148 -7.37 2.63 3.17
C GLU A 148 -7.75 4.10 2.94
N LEU A 149 -6.86 5.04 3.27
CA LEU A 149 -7.08 6.47 3.03
C LEU A 149 -7.20 6.77 1.53
N HIS A 150 -6.33 6.20 0.70
CA HIS A 150 -6.41 6.34 -0.74
C HIS A 150 -7.69 5.73 -1.34
N ALA A 151 -8.27 4.71 -0.71
CA ALA A 151 -9.48 4.05 -1.19
C ALA A 151 -10.69 5.01 -1.30
N GLY A 152 -10.78 6.00 -0.41
CA GLY A 152 -11.87 6.99 -0.38
C GLY A 152 -11.90 7.99 -1.54
N SER A 153 -10.94 7.98 -2.47
CA SER A 153 -10.89 8.92 -3.60
C SER A 153 -10.79 8.21 -4.94
N ASP A 154 -11.07 8.97 -6.03
CA ASP A 154 -10.94 8.48 -7.40
C ASP A 154 -9.54 8.69 -8.00
N VAL A 155 -8.57 9.14 -7.21
CA VAL A 155 -7.19 9.34 -7.65
C VAL A 155 -6.59 8.01 -8.10
N PRO A 156 -5.92 7.95 -9.27
CA PRO A 156 -5.23 6.76 -9.72
C PRO A 156 -4.14 6.35 -8.73
N ILE A 157 -4.01 5.04 -8.49
CA ILE A 157 -3.04 4.49 -7.53
C ILE A 157 -2.02 3.64 -8.29
N LEU A 158 -0.74 3.88 -8.01
CA LEU A 158 0.37 3.05 -8.45
C LEU A 158 0.89 2.19 -7.29
N ILE A 159 0.79 0.88 -7.43
CA ILE A 159 1.32 -0.11 -6.48
C ILE A 159 2.63 -0.66 -7.03
N THR A 160 3.73 -0.48 -6.31
CA THR A 160 5.04 -1.01 -6.68
C THR A 160 5.48 -2.09 -5.69
N GLY A 161 6.33 -3.01 -6.13
CA GLY A 161 6.90 -4.06 -5.29
C GLY A 161 7.27 -5.29 -6.11
N GLU A 162 8.17 -6.11 -5.58
CA GLU A 162 8.64 -7.33 -6.23
C GLU A 162 7.47 -8.27 -6.61
N SER A 163 7.74 -9.20 -7.54
CA SER A 163 6.75 -10.22 -7.90
C SER A 163 6.39 -11.08 -6.68
N GLY A 164 5.10 -11.43 -6.52
CA GLY A 164 4.64 -12.29 -5.43
C GLY A 164 4.50 -11.61 -4.07
N THR A 165 4.58 -10.26 -3.95
CA THR A 165 4.42 -9.52 -2.69
C THR A 165 2.96 -9.32 -2.26
N GLY A 166 1.98 -9.52 -3.17
CA GLY A 166 0.55 -9.37 -2.88
C GLY A 166 -0.10 -8.11 -3.46
N LYS A 167 0.46 -7.52 -4.52
CA LYS A 167 -0.06 -6.29 -5.17
C LYS A 167 -1.55 -6.38 -5.55
N GLU A 168 -1.98 -7.50 -6.12
CA GLU A 168 -3.38 -7.72 -6.49
C GLU A 168 -4.31 -7.79 -5.26
N LEU A 169 -3.87 -8.42 -4.16
CA LEU A 169 -4.66 -8.47 -2.93
C LEU A 169 -4.88 -7.06 -2.37
N LEU A 170 -3.84 -6.21 -2.42
CA LEU A 170 -3.95 -4.81 -2.00
C LEU A 170 -4.90 -4.03 -2.90
N ALA A 171 -4.83 -4.21 -4.23
CA ALA A 171 -5.74 -3.54 -5.17
C ALA A 171 -7.19 -3.94 -4.93
N ARG A 172 -7.48 -5.22 -4.65
CA ARG A 172 -8.81 -5.71 -4.29
C ARG A 172 -9.31 -5.12 -2.97
N ALA A 173 -8.45 -5.03 -1.95
CA ALA A 173 -8.79 -4.41 -0.68
C ALA A 173 -9.14 -2.92 -0.85
N ILE A 174 -8.34 -2.16 -1.62
CA ILE A 174 -8.60 -0.77 -1.97
C ILE A 174 -9.97 -0.61 -2.65
N HIS A 175 -10.29 -1.48 -3.62
CA HIS A 175 -11.60 -1.46 -4.27
C HIS A 175 -12.73 -1.74 -3.27
N THR A 176 -12.57 -2.73 -2.41
CA THR A 176 -13.59 -3.16 -1.42
C THR A 176 -13.95 -2.03 -0.45
N VAL A 177 -13.00 -1.20 -0.06
CA VAL A 177 -13.22 -0.05 0.84
C VAL A 177 -13.74 1.18 0.08
N SER A 178 -13.56 1.23 -1.24
CA SER A 178 -13.87 2.42 -2.04
C SER A 178 -15.37 2.65 -2.19
N PRO A 179 -15.80 3.89 -2.54
CA PRO A 179 -17.18 4.19 -2.91
C PRO A 179 -17.69 3.35 -4.11
N ARG A 180 -16.74 2.76 -4.88
CA ARG A 180 -17.04 1.93 -6.05
C ARG A 180 -17.13 0.43 -5.74
N SER A 181 -17.13 0.02 -4.48
CA SER A 181 -17.14 -1.39 -4.03
C SER A 181 -18.33 -2.22 -4.56
N ARG A 182 -19.44 -1.57 -4.92
CA ARG A 182 -20.64 -2.21 -5.51
C ARG A 182 -20.55 -2.43 -7.01
N TYR A 183 -19.56 -1.85 -7.66
CA TYR A 183 -19.33 -1.93 -9.10
C TYR A 183 -18.24 -2.94 -9.44
N PRO A 184 -18.03 -3.29 -10.72
CA PRO A 184 -17.05 -4.30 -11.09
C PRO A 184 -15.61 -3.94 -10.67
N PHE A 185 -14.87 -4.96 -10.21
CA PHE A 185 -13.40 -4.94 -10.14
C PHE A 185 -12.87 -5.79 -11.30
N MET A 186 -12.23 -5.15 -12.27
CA MET A 186 -11.70 -5.79 -13.46
C MET A 186 -10.17 -5.88 -13.40
N PRO A 187 -9.59 -7.05 -13.07
CA PRO A 187 -8.15 -7.23 -13.12
C PRO A 187 -7.71 -7.60 -14.54
N VAL A 188 -6.67 -6.94 -15.04
CA VAL A 188 -6.05 -7.22 -16.33
C VAL A 188 -4.54 -7.25 -16.14
N ASN A 189 -3.91 -8.38 -16.51
CA ASN A 189 -2.45 -8.50 -16.49
C ASN A 189 -1.89 -8.13 -17.85
N MET A 190 -1.11 -7.06 -17.92
CA MET A 190 -0.55 -6.51 -19.16
C MET A 190 0.47 -7.44 -19.82
N ALA A 191 1.15 -8.30 -19.04
CA ALA A 191 2.10 -9.28 -19.56
C ALA A 191 1.41 -10.51 -20.21
N ALA A 192 0.15 -10.78 -19.86
CA ALA A 192 -0.59 -11.94 -20.36
C ALA A 192 -1.40 -11.65 -21.63
N VAL A 193 -1.62 -10.37 -21.97
CA VAL A 193 -2.43 -9.99 -23.13
C VAL A 193 -1.58 -10.07 -24.39
N ASN A 194 -2.10 -10.76 -25.42
CA ASN A 194 -1.44 -10.83 -26.72
C ASN A 194 -1.37 -9.42 -27.34
N THR A 195 -0.15 -8.95 -27.65
CA THR A 195 0.09 -7.61 -28.19
C THR A 195 -0.71 -7.31 -29.46
N GLY A 196 -0.94 -8.29 -30.33
CA GLY A 196 -1.73 -8.13 -31.55
C GLY A 196 -3.25 -7.99 -31.34
N LEU A 197 -3.76 -8.42 -30.17
CA LEU A 197 -5.18 -8.34 -29.80
C LEU A 197 -5.44 -7.38 -28.65
N PHE A 198 -4.39 -6.81 -28.07
CA PHE A 198 -4.47 -5.96 -26.89
C PHE A 198 -5.48 -4.82 -27.08
N GLU A 199 -5.39 -4.11 -28.19
CA GLU A 199 -6.27 -2.98 -28.46
C GLU A 199 -7.75 -3.40 -28.53
N ALA A 200 -8.03 -4.53 -29.22
CA ALA A 200 -9.35 -5.07 -29.37
C ALA A 200 -9.95 -5.56 -28.03
N GLU A 201 -9.12 -6.16 -27.17
CA GLU A 201 -9.57 -6.62 -25.85
C GLU A 201 -9.75 -5.48 -24.85
N PHE A 202 -8.87 -4.47 -24.90
CA PHE A 202 -8.88 -3.36 -23.95
C PHE A 202 -9.96 -2.32 -24.28
N PHE A 203 -9.98 -1.84 -25.53
CA PHE A 203 -10.91 -0.81 -25.99
C PHE A 203 -12.19 -1.37 -26.61
N GLY A 204 -12.20 -2.66 -26.96
CA GLY A 204 -13.26 -3.29 -27.72
C GLY A 204 -13.11 -3.05 -29.22
N HIS A 205 -13.94 -3.70 -30.03
CA HIS A 205 -13.92 -3.58 -31.48
C HIS A 205 -15.32 -3.66 -32.08
N THR A 206 -15.49 -3.01 -33.23
CA THR A 206 -16.68 -3.12 -34.06
C THR A 206 -16.57 -4.33 -35.00
N ARG A 207 -17.69 -4.75 -35.55
CA ARG A 207 -17.70 -5.79 -36.59
C ARG A 207 -16.87 -5.34 -37.78
N GLY A 208 -15.97 -6.20 -38.25
CA GLY A 208 -15.11 -5.95 -39.40
C GLY A 208 -13.85 -5.11 -39.10
N ALA A 209 -13.55 -4.84 -37.83
CA ALA A 209 -12.37 -4.07 -37.44
C ALA A 209 -11.03 -4.71 -37.83
N PHE A 210 -10.99 -6.05 -37.89
CA PHE A 210 -9.85 -6.84 -38.34
C PHE A 210 -10.31 -8.19 -38.88
N THR A 211 -9.40 -8.95 -39.49
CA THR A 211 -9.68 -10.30 -40.00
C THR A 211 -10.06 -11.23 -38.85
N GLY A 212 -11.32 -11.70 -38.83
CA GLY A 212 -11.90 -12.50 -37.73
C GLY A 212 -12.83 -11.74 -36.80
N ALA A 213 -13.00 -10.42 -36.94
CA ALA A 213 -13.96 -9.63 -36.16
C ALA A 213 -15.40 -9.79 -36.71
N GLU A 214 -15.98 -10.96 -36.54
CA GLU A 214 -17.31 -11.28 -37.04
C GLU A 214 -18.44 -10.54 -36.30
N LYS A 215 -18.22 -10.21 -35.02
CA LYS A 215 -19.17 -9.51 -34.14
C LYS A 215 -18.49 -8.35 -33.41
N GLU A 216 -19.29 -7.37 -33.02
CA GLU A 216 -18.85 -6.34 -32.07
C GLU A 216 -18.59 -6.98 -30.70
N ARG A 217 -17.50 -6.54 -30.01
CA ARG A 217 -17.19 -6.97 -28.65
C ARG A 217 -16.77 -5.78 -27.80
N ALA A 218 -17.37 -5.68 -26.60
CA ALA A 218 -16.98 -4.69 -25.60
C ALA A 218 -15.59 -5.04 -25.03
N GLY A 219 -14.77 -4.01 -24.81
CA GLY A 219 -13.47 -4.14 -24.18
C GLY A 219 -13.53 -4.05 -22.64
N TYR A 220 -12.35 -4.28 -22.00
CA TYR A 220 -12.22 -4.21 -20.56
C TYR A 220 -12.66 -2.86 -19.97
N LEU A 221 -12.43 -1.74 -20.65
CA LEU A 221 -12.87 -0.41 -20.23
C LEU A 221 -14.39 -0.35 -20.04
N LYS A 222 -15.15 -0.85 -21.01
CA LYS A 222 -16.63 -0.86 -20.96
C LYS A 222 -17.14 -1.77 -19.84
N HIS A 223 -16.47 -2.92 -19.62
CA HIS A 223 -16.83 -3.83 -18.53
C HIS A 223 -16.50 -3.27 -17.14
N ALA A 224 -15.47 -2.43 -17.04
CA ALA A 224 -15.08 -1.77 -15.79
C ALA A 224 -15.85 -0.47 -15.50
N ASN A 225 -16.79 -0.08 -16.36
CA ASN A 225 -17.49 1.21 -16.23
C ASN A 225 -18.16 1.37 -14.86
N HIS A 226 -18.00 2.55 -14.25
CA HIS A 226 -18.33 2.93 -12.87
C HIS A 226 -17.54 2.18 -11.78
N GLY A 227 -16.77 1.15 -12.14
CA GLY A 227 -15.99 0.31 -11.26
C GLY A 227 -14.51 0.70 -11.17
N THR A 228 -13.67 -0.31 -10.92
CA THR A 228 -12.23 -0.19 -10.82
C THR A 228 -11.56 -1.12 -11.84
N LEU A 229 -10.65 -0.58 -12.64
CA LEU A 229 -9.79 -1.32 -13.54
C LEU A 229 -8.41 -1.46 -12.88
N PHE A 230 -8.02 -2.68 -12.60
CA PHE A 230 -6.70 -3.01 -12.07
C PHE A 230 -5.80 -3.48 -13.19
N LEU A 231 -4.73 -2.74 -13.46
CA LEU A 231 -3.74 -3.04 -14.49
C LEU A 231 -2.46 -3.58 -13.83
N ASP A 232 -2.30 -4.89 -13.82
CA ASP A 232 -1.07 -5.52 -13.30
C ASP A 232 0.03 -5.49 -14.35
N GLU A 233 1.27 -5.34 -13.91
CA GLU A 233 2.48 -5.24 -14.74
C GLU A 233 2.39 -4.13 -15.81
N ILE A 234 1.99 -2.92 -15.38
CA ILE A 234 1.79 -1.76 -16.27
C ILE A 234 3.05 -1.38 -17.07
N GLY A 235 4.24 -1.74 -16.60
CA GLY A 235 5.50 -1.56 -17.30
C GLY A 235 5.54 -2.25 -18.67
N ASN A 236 4.78 -3.35 -18.83
CA ASN A 236 4.67 -4.11 -20.07
C ASN A 236 3.66 -3.52 -21.07
N LEU A 237 3.03 -2.37 -20.76
CA LEU A 237 2.09 -1.73 -21.68
C LEU A 237 2.81 -1.26 -22.96
N PRO A 238 2.39 -1.72 -24.16
CA PRO A 238 3.04 -1.33 -25.41
C PRO A 238 3.05 0.20 -25.59
N PRO A 239 4.15 0.80 -26.10
CA PRO A 239 4.29 2.25 -26.24
C PRO A 239 3.13 2.92 -27.00
N GLU A 240 2.59 2.22 -28.00
CA GLU A 240 1.44 2.67 -28.82
C GLU A 240 0.16 2.82 -27.98
N MET A 241 -0.01 1.96 -26.98
CA MET A 241 -1.20 1.94 -26.11
C MET A 241 -1.10 2.96 -24.98
N GLN A 242 0.11 3.37 -24.60
CA GLN A 242 0.33 4.31 -23.51
C GLN A 242 -0.35 5.67 -23.78
N GLY A 243 -0.31 6.16 -25.02
CA GLY A 243 -0.99 7.39 -25.42
C GLY A 243 -2.51 7.28 -25.35
N LYS A 244 -3.08 6.13 -25.74
CA LYS A 244 -4.52 5.87 -25.69
C LYS A 244 -4.99 5.75 -24.23
N LEU A 245 -4.25 5.04 -23.39
CA LEU A 245 -4.55 4.94 -21.95
C LEU A 245 -4.49 6.31 -21.26
N LEU A 246 -3.49 7.14 -21.61
CA LEU A 246 -3.39 8.51 -21.07
C LEU A 246 -4.65 9.32 -21.36
N ARG A 247 -5.21 9.22 -22.56
CA ARG A 247 -6.44 9.91 -22.95
C ARG A 247 -7.64 9.45 -22.11
N VAL A 248 -7.76 8.14 -21.88
CA VAL A 248 -8.80 7.60 -20.97
C VAL A 248 -8.65 8.14 -19.55
N LEU A 249 -7.42 8.20 -19.03
CA LEU A 249 -7.11 8.73 -17.69
C LEU A 249 -7.38 10.24 -17.55
N GLN A 250 -7.28 11.00 -18.64
CA GLN A 250 -7.49 12.45 -18.64
C GLN A 250 -8.96 12.83 -18.84
N ASP A 251 -9.57 12.28 -19.88
CA ASP A 251 -10.84 12.75 -20.41
C ASP A 251 -11.97 11.73 -20.19
N GLY A 252 -11.63 10.48 -19.77
CA GLY A 252 -12.59 9.38 -19.73
C GLY A 252 -13.07 8.92 -21.10
N GLU A 253 -12.33 9.27 -22.17
CA GLU A 253 -12.74 8.99 -23.55
C GLU A 253 -11.84 7.95 -24.22
N TYR A 254 -12.48 7.06 -24.99
CA TYR A 254 -11.79 6.07 -25.81
C TYR A 254 -12.55 5.78 -27.09
N THR A 255 -11.86 5.24 -28.08
CA THR A 255 -12.46 4.84 -29.36
C THR A 255 -12.24 3.35 -29.57
N PRO A 256 -13.30 2.54 -29.73
CA PRO A 256 -13.19 1.12 -30.08
C PRO A 256 -12.48 0.94 -31.41
N LEU A 257 -11.76 -0.18 -31.57
CA LEU A 257 -11.06 -0.51 -32.81
C LEU A 257 -12.06 -0.65 -33.98
N GLY A 258 -11.76 -0.01 -35.09
CA GLY A 258 -12.65 0.04 -36.27
C GLY A 258 -13.81 1.04 -36.18
N SER A 259 -13.89 1.83 -35.10
CA SER A 259 -14.85 2.90 -34.92
C SER A 259 -14.20 4.27 -35.03
N ASN A 260 -14.96 5.27 -35.51
CA ASN A 260 -14.58 6.68 -35.48
C ASN A 260 -15.34 7.44 -34.37
N ILE A 261 -16.15 6.75 -33.59
CA ILE A 261 -17.01 7.36 -32.55
C ILE A 261 -16.34 7.18 -31.21
N SER A 262 -16.03 8.29 -30.54
CA SER A 262 -15.53 8.27 -29.16
C SER A 262 -16.64 7.87 -28.20
N GLN A 263 -16.30 7.06 -27.19
CA GLN A 263 -17.18 6.65 -26.10
C GLN A 263 -16.62 7.17 -24.77
N LYS A 264 -17.51 7.51 -23.85
CA LYS A 264 -17.14 7.92 -22.49
C LYS A 264 -17.23 6.76 -21.52
N VAL A 265 -16.31 6.74 -20.57
CA VAL A 265 -16.26 5.76 -19.48
C VAL A 265 -15.83 6.45 -18.19
N ASP A 266 -16.44 6.03 -17.09
CA ASP A 266 -16.08 6.45 -15.75
C ASP A 266 -15.42 5.25 -15.01
N VAL A 267 -14.10 5.21 -14.98
CA VAL A 267 -13.33 4.11 -14.40
C VAL A 267 -12.27 4.64 -13.45
N ARG A 268 -12.21 4.06 -12.26
CA ARG A 268 -11.09 4.25 -11.33
C ARG A 268 -9.94 3.32 -11.73
N PHE A 269 -8.73 3.86 -11.79
CA PHE A 269 -7.54 3.09 -12.13
C PHE A 269 -6.70 2.76 -10.90
N VAL A 270 -6.35 1.48 -10.76
CA VAL A 270 -5.31 1.00 -9.86
C VAL A 270 -4.30 0.25 -10.73
N THR A 271 -3.04 0.64 -10.67
CA THR A 271 -1.97 0.05 -11.50
C THR A 271 -0.93 -0.60 -10.63
N ALA A 272 -0.31 -1.68 -11.10
CA ALA A 272 0.77 -2.34 -10.38
C ALA A 272 1.95 -2.68 -11.29
N THR A 273 3.16 -2.71 -10.73
CA THR A 273 4.37 -3.15 -11.43
C THR A 273 5.44 -3.64 -10.46
N ASN A 274 6.27 -4.57 -10.92
CA ASN A 274 7.53 -4.95 -10.30
C ASN A 274 8.74 -4.25 -10.94
N GLU A 275 8.53 -3.52 -12.05
CA GLU A 275 9.59 -2.85 -12.77
C GLU A 275 9.84 -1.42 -12.27
N ASN A 276 11.05 -0.92 -12.46
CA ASN A 276 11.38 0.47 -12.21
C ASN A 276 10.94 1.33 -13.40
N LEU A 277 9.76 1.98 -13.27
CA LEU A 277 9.21 2.82 -14.34
C LEU A 277 10.12 4.01 -14.69
N GLU A 278 10.94 4.52 -13.78
CA GLU A 278 11.87 5.62 -14.05
C GLU A 278 13.00 5.20 -14.98
N LEU A 279 13.45 3.95 -14.85
CA LEU A 279 14.40 3.35 -15.80
C LEU A 279 13.75 3.16 -17.19
N LEU A 280 12.49 2.70 -17.24
CA LEU A 280 11.74 2.56 -18.49
C LEU A 280 11.52 3.91 -19.18
N ILE A 281 11.27 4.98 -18.43
CA ILE A 281 11.17 6.35 -18.95
C ILE A 281 12.50 6.80 -19.54
N SER A 282 13.59 6.57 -18.83
CA SER A 282 14.94 6.91 -19.30
C SER A 282 15.31 6.15 -20.58
N GLY A 283 14.87 4.90 -20.70
CA GLY A 283 15.00 4.04 -21.88
C GLY A 283 14.00 4.33 -23.00
N LYS A 284 13.10 5.32 -22.84
CA LYS A 284 12.03 5.68 -23.78
C LYS A 284 10.98 4.56 -24.03
N ASN A 285 10.91 3.57 -23.14
CA ASN A 285 9.94 2.47 -23.20
C ASN A 285 8.64 2.81 -22.46
N PHE A 286 8.64 3.82 -21.59
CA PHE A 286 7.48 4.30 -20.89
C PHE A 286 7.38 5.82 -20.94
N ARG A 287 6.15 6.34 -21.17
CA ARG A 287 5.93 7.79 -21.29
C ARG A 287 5.91 8.46 -19.91
N LYS A 288 6.62 9.57 -19.82
CA LYS A 288 6.71 10.39 -18.61
C LYS A 288 5.34 10.99 -18.20
N ASP A 289 4.54 11.41 -19.17
CA ASP A 289 3.21 11.99 -18.91
C ASP A 289 2.24 10.95 -18.31
N LEU A 290 2.25 9.71 -18.83
CA LEU A 290 1.46 8.61 -18.30
C LEU A 290 1.90 8.26 -16.85
N TYR A 291 3.21 8.20 -16.59
CA TYR A 291 3.75 7.93 -15.26
C TYR A 291 3.18 8.89 -14.20
N TYR A 292 3.24 10.20 -14.47
CA TYR A 292 2.69 11.16 -13.51
C TYR A 292 1.18 11.09 -13.36
N ARG A 293 0.47 10.65 -14.39
CA ARG A 293 -0.98 10.52 -14.32
C ARG A 293 -1.43 9.30 -13.52
N ILE A 294 -0.69 8.18 -13.58
CA ILE A 294 -0.99 6.97 -12.79
C ILE A 294 -0.46 7.04 -11.35
N LYS A 295 0.54 7.88 -11.08
CA LYS A 295 1.16 8.05 -9.76
C LYS A 295 0.45 9.13 -8.92
N GLY A 296 -0.88 9.14 -8.92
CA GLY A 296 -1.65 10.04 -8.07
C GLY A 296 -1.57 9.66 -6.58
N GLY A 297 -1.66 8.37 -6.25
CA GLY A 297 -1.23 7.77 -5.00
C GLY A 297 -0.14 6.73 -5.29
N TRP A 298 0.84 6.59 -4.40
CA TRP A 298 1.92 5.62 -4.58
C TRP A 298 2.06 4.75 -3.34
N LEU A 299 1.96 3.43 -3.52
CA LEU A 299 2.07 2.44 -2.46
C LEU A 299 3.19 1.46 -2.82
N HIS A 300 4.17 1.27 -1.94
CA HIS A 300 5.26 0.35 -2.16
C HIS A 300 5.19 -0.84 -1.20
N LEU A 301 4.93 -2.05 -1.73
CA LEU A 301 4.92 -3.27 -0.93
C LEU A 301 6.34 -3.75 -0.68
N PRO A 302 6.77 -3.82 0.59
CA PRO A 302 8.08 -4.37 0.91
C PRO A 302 8.16 -5.85 0.55
N PRO A 303 9.33 -6.35 0.11
CA PRO A 303 9.57 -7.76 -0.12
C PRO A 303 9.50 -8.55 1.20
N LEU A 304 9.24 -9.86 1.11
CA LEU A 304 9.05 -10.72 2.30
C LEU A 304 10.28 -10.74 3.22
N LYS A 305 11.48 -10.64 2.66
CA LYS A 305 12.74 -10.54 3.44
C LYS A 305 12.81 -9.34 4.38
N GLU A 306 12.09 -8.24 4.09
CA GLU A 306 12.04 -7.02 4.91
C GLU A 306 10.90 -7.05 5.95
N ARG A 307 10.09 -8.14 5.94
CA ARG A 307 9.01 -8.40 6.90
C ARG A 307 9.02 -9.86 7.35
N SER A 308 10.18 -10.35 7.73
CA SER A 308 10.39 -11.75 8.15
C SER A 308 9.53 -12.16 9.34
N GLU A 309 9.06 -11.21 10.14
CA GLU A 309 8.08 -11.42 11.21
C GLU A 309 6.73 -11.93 10.73
N ASP A 310 6.38 -11.73 9.43
CA ASP A 310 5.15 -12.23 8.84
C ASP A 310 5.25 -13.72 8.46
N ILE A 311 6.47 -14.25 8.28
CA ILE A 311 6.70 -15.62 7.79
C ILE A 311 5.97 -16.67 8.63
N PRO A 312 6.06 -16.67 9.98
CA PRO A 312 5.36 -17.68 10.78
C PRO A 312 3.83 -17.64 10.58
N LEU A 313 3.25 -16.44 10.51
CA LEU A 313 1.81 -16.26 10.30
C LEU A 313 1.37 -16.75 8.92
N LEU A 314 2.18 -16.48 7.89
CA LEU A 314 1.94 -16.94 6.53
C LEU A 314 2.09 -18.45 6.42
N VAL A 315 3.10 -19.04 7.09
CA VAL A 315 3.28 -20.50 7.16
C VAL A 315 2.07 -21.15 7.79
N ASP A 316 1.63 -20.67 8.96
CA ASP A 316 0.44 -21.18 9.65
C ASP A 316 -0.79 -21.16 8.75
N ARG A 317 -1.02 -20.03 8.08
CA ARG A 317 -2.13 -19.87 7.15
C ARG A 317 -2.06 -20.85 5.98
N PHE A 318 -0.88 -21.03 5.38
CA PHE A 318 -0.71 -21.93 4.25
C PHE A 318 -0.79 -23.39 4.64
N LEU A 319 -0.35 -23.77 5.84
CA LEU A 319 -0.58 -25.10 6.38
C LEU A 319 -2.07 -25.42 6.55
N ASP A 320 -2.85 -24.41 7.02
CA ASP A 320 -4.30 -24.54 7.15
C ASP A 320 -5.00 -24.66 5.77
N GLU A 321 -4.53 -23.88 4.78
CA GLU A 321 -5.08 -23.92 3.41
C GLU A 321 -4.73 -25.20 2.64
N CYS A 322 -3.54 -25.76 2.86
CA CYS A 322 -3.03 -26.92 2.12
C CYS A 322 -3.37 -28.25 2.78
N GLY A 323 -3.83 -28.26 4.04
CA GLY A 323 -4.19 -29.46 4.78
C GLY A 323 -5.31 -30.23 4.09
N SER A 324 -5.02 -31.45 3.59
CA SER A 324 -6.00 -32.34 2.98
C SER A 324 -6.94 -32.93 4.03
N GLY A 325 -8.26 -32.73 3.87
CA GLY A 325 -9.27 -33.31 4.78
C GLY A 325 -9.29 -32.68 6.18
N GLY A 326 -8.76 -31.45 6.37
CA GLY A 326 -8.73 -30.78 7.67
C GLY A 326 -7.59 -31.23 8.60
N ILE A 327 -6.65 -32.03 8.11
CA ILE A 327 -5.47 -32.46 8.87
C ILE A 327 -4.34 -31.48 8.58
N ARG A 328 -3.95 -30.69 9.60
CA ARG A 328 -2.80 -29.81 9.55
C ARG A 328 -1.52 -30.65 9.78
N CYS A 329 -0.56 -30.56 8.85
CA CYS A 329 0.76 -31.15 9.04
C CYS A 329 1.56 -30.30 10.05
N PRO A 330 2.05 -30.86 11.15
CA PRO A 330 2.95 -30.13 12.03
C PRO A 330 4.30 -29.89 11.33
N MET A 331 5.00 -28.82 11.71
CA MET A 331 6.31 -28.45 11.16
C MET A 331 7.33 -28.45 12.28
N GLU A 332 8.52 -28.99 12.01
CA GLU A 332 9.67 -28.91 12.94
C GLU A 332 10.12 -27.45 13.10
N GLU A 333 10.59 -27.12 14.31
CA GLU A 333 11.06 -25.76 14.61
C GLU A 333 12.32 -25.40 13.79
N GLU A 334 13.17 -26.38 13.52
CA GLU A 334 14.32 -26.22 12.64
C GLU A 334 13.91 -25.84 11.22
N ALA A 335 12.85 -26.47 10.68
CA ALA A 335 12.30 -26.14 9.38
C ALA A 335 11.75 -24.70 9.33
N LEU A 336 11.03 -24.27 10.37
CA LEU A 336 10.56 -22.89 10.50
C LEU A 336 11.73 -21.89 10.63
N GLY A 337 12.81 -22.27 11.33
CA GLY A 337 14.04 -21.48 11.45
C GLY A 337 14.69 -21.21 10.09
N ILE A 338 14.76 -22.21 9.23
CA ILE A 338 15.29 -22.07 7.85
C ILE A 338 14.37 -21.16 7.01
N LEU A 339 13.05 -21.32 7.11
CA LEU A 339 12.11 -20.46 6.39
C LEU A 339 12.26 -18.98 6.78
N ARG A 340 12.58 -18.66 8.02
CA ARG A 340 12.80 -17.26 8.45
C ARG A 340 14.07 -16.63 7.88
N GLN A 341 15.05 -17.42 7.50
CA GLN A 341 16.36 -16.94 7.03
C GLN A 341 16.46 -16.80 5.52
N TYR A 342 15.55 -17.42 4.79
CA TYR A 342 15.57 -17.40 3.33
C TYR A 342 15.11 -16.06 2.76
N ASN A 343 15.69 -15.63 1.64
CA ASN A 343 15.47 -14.30 1.06
C ASN A 343 14.22 -14.19 0.17
N TYR A 344 13.59 -15.30 -0.19
CA TYR A 344 12.37 -15.36 -1.00
C TYR A 344 12.39 -14.48 -2.25
N PRO A 345 13.17 -14.79 -3.30
CA PRO A 345 13.13 -14.03 -4.55
C PRO A 345 11.73 -14.01 -5.21
N GLY A 346 10.89 -15.02 -4.97
CA GLY A 346 9.49 -15.08 -5.37
C GLY A 346 8.50 -14.66 -4.28
N ASN A 347 8.96 -14.10 -3.16
CA ASN A 347 8.18 -13.57 -2.06
C ASN A 347 7.11 -14.55 -1.52
N ILE A 348 5.90 -14.08 -1.24
CA ILE A 348 4.81 -14.89 -0.67
C ILE A 348 4.38 -16.00 -1.63
N ARG A 349 4.47 -15.78 -2.95
CA ARG A 349 4.14 -16.82 -3.94
C ARG A 349 5.09 -18.01 -3.84
N GLU A 350 6.37 -17.75 -3.66
CA GLU A 350 7.38 -18.79 -3.47
C GLU A 350 7.20 -19.50 -2.12
N LEU A 351 7.02 -18.76 -1.03
CA LEU A 351 6.74 -19.35 0.29
C LEU A 351 5.53 -20.30 0.22
N LYS A 352 4.42 -19.86 -0.40
CA LYS A 352 3.23 -20.69 -0.55
C LYS A 352 3.53 -21.98 -1.34
N SER A 353 4.30 -21.88 -2.42
CA SER A 353 4.70 -23.03 -3.22
C SER A 353 5.58 -24.01 -2.44
N ILE A 354 6.52 -23.51 -1.63
CA ILE A 354 7.38 -24.31 -0.77
C ILE A 354 6.53 -25.09 0.25
N ILE A 355 5.63 -24.40 0.96
CA ILE A 355 4.76 -25.03 1.96
C ILE A 355 3.86 -26.07 1.33
N GLN A 356 3.23 -25.78 0.18
CA GLN A 356 2.37 -26.73 -0.52
C GLN A 356 3.14 -27.98 -0.96
N SER A 357 4.38 -27.82 -1.45
CA SER A 357 5.23 -28.94 -1.80
C SER A 357 5.61 -29.77 -0.57
N ALA A 358 5.96 -29.12 0.53
CA ALA A 358 6.32 -29.81 1.79
C ALA A 358 5.13 -30.59 2.38
N VAL A 359 3.91 -30.01 2.37
CA VAL A 359 2.68 -30.69 2.81
C VAL A 359 2.40 -31.93 1.96
N ASN A 360 2.56 -31.84 0.64
CA ASN A 360 2.37 -32.95 -0.28
C ASN A 360 3.38 -34.11 0.00
N LEU A 361 4.63 -33.75 0.33
CA LEU A 361 5.66 -34.74 0.65
C LEU A 361 5.45 -35.36 2.04
N ALA A 362 4.95 -34.58 3.00
CA ALA A 362 4.71 -35.02 4.37
C ALA A 362 3.57 -36.04 4.49
N GLN A 363 2.60 -36.04 3.55
CA GLN A 363 1.46 -36.98 3.52
C GLN A 363 0.73 -37.12 4.88
N GLY A 364 0.56 -36.00 5.60
CA GLY A 364 -0.04 -35.99 6.94
C GLY A 364 0.96 -36.16 8.10
N GLY A 365 2.22 -36.41 7.82
CA GLY A 365 3.31 -36.47 8.81
C GLY A 365 3.89 -35.09 9.15
N ILE A 366 5.03 -35.11 9.84
CA ILE A 366 5.76 -33.89 10.25
C ILE A 366 6.57 -33.34 9.07
N ILE A 367 6.47 -32.04 8.82
CA ILE A 367 7.28 -31.36 7.82
C ILE A 367 8.70 -31.12 8.39
N THR A 368 9.69 -31.69 7.71
CA THR A 368 11.10 -31.59 8.05
C THR A 368 11.88 -30.78 7.00
N THR A 369 13.10 -30.36 7.33
CA THR A 369 13.99 -29.64 6.42
C THR A 369 14.32 -30.40 5.15
N ALA A 370 14.32 -31.74 5.19
CA ALA A 370 14.58 -32.59 4.03
C ALA A 370 13.52 -32.45 2.91
N MET A 371 12.33 -31.96 3.23
CA MET A 371 11.23 -31.76 2.28
C MET A 371 11.32 -30.42 1.52
N PHE A 372 12.25 -29.55 1.89
CA PHE A 372 12.44 -28.26 1.24
C PHE A 372 13.28 -28.38 -0.05
N PRO A 373 13.15 -27.42 -0.99
CA PRO A 373 14.03 -27.32 -2.14
C PRO A 373 15.51 -27.15 -1.75
N ALA A 374 16.42 -27.55 -2.64
CA ALA A 374 17.87 -27.51 -2.38
C ALA A 374 18.38 -26.15 -1.84
N PRO A 375 17.96 -24.98 -2.38
CA PRO A 375 18.44 -23.70 -1.86
C PRO A 375 18.13 -23.44 -0.39
N LEU A 376 17.05 -24.03 0.16
CA LEU A 376 16.71 -23.91 1.58
C LEU A 376 17.46 -24.94 2.42
N ARG A 377 17.71 -26.14 1.89
CA ARG A 377 18.43 -27.20 2.62
C ARG A 377 19.90 -26.84 2.89
N ASP A 378 20.49 -26.01 2.03
CA ASP A 378 21.87 -25.55 2.15
C ASP A 378 22.03 -24.41 3.21
N ILE A 379 20.92 -23.87 3.70
CA ILE A 379 20.92 -22.90 4.79
C ILE A 379 21.14 -23.69 6.10
N GLN A 380 22.28 -23.44 6.74
CA GLN A 380 22.48 -23.96 8.10
C GLN A 380 21.52 -23.23 9.05
N PRO A 381 20.64 -23.95 9.74
CA PRO A 381 19.77 -23.31 10.73
C PRO A 381 20.68 -22.60 11.74
N ILE A 382 20.44 -21.33 11.98
CA ILE A 382 20.92 -20.70 13.20
C ILE A 382 20.03 -21.33 14.27
N VAL A 383 20.48 -22.49 14.80
CA VAL A 383 19.93 -23.01 16.04
C VAL A 383 20.20 -21.88 17.04
N PRO A 384 19.17 -21.24 17.64
CA PRO A 384 19.42 -20.49 18.85
C PRO A 384 20.03 -21.53 19.76
N SER A 385 21.35 -21.43 20.01
CA SER A 385 21.95 -22.27 21.02
C SER A 385 21.11 -22.02 22.27
N ALA A 386 20.43 -23.06 22.74
CA ALA A 386 19.72 -23.07 24.01
C ALA A 386 20.75 -23.00 25.16
N SER A 387 21.63 -22.01 25.09
CA SER A 387 22.75 -21.76 25.99
C SER A 387 23.14 -20.29 26.09
N GLU A 388 22.26 -19.34 25.67
CA GLU A 388 22.47 -17.93 26.01
C GLU A 388 21.56 -17.47 27.17
N GLU A 389 20.66 -18.33 27.68
CA GLU A 389 19.85 -17.98 28.87
C GLU A 389 20.48 -18.37 30.23
N ASP A 390 21.68 -18.97 30.20
CA ASP A 390 22.34 -19.38 31.45
C ASP A 390 23.83 -18.99 31.56
N SER A 391 24.23 -17.89 30.91
CA SER A 391 25.53 -17.29 31.20
C SER A 391 25.44 -15.77 31.38
N ASP A 392 24.74 -15.35 32.42
CA ASP A 392 25.05 -14.12 33.16
C ASP A 392 26.40 -14.27 33.95
N ALA A 393 27.28 -15.15 33.48
CA ALA A 393 28.65 -15.14 33.85
C ALA A 393 29.31 -13.91 33.20
N VAL A 394 29.40 -12.84 33.97
CA VAL A 394 30.20 -11.66 33.63
C VAL A 394 31.61 -12.14 33.34
N LEU A 395 31.93 -12.39 32.06
CA LEU A 395 33.28 -12.74 31.63
C LEU A 395 34.19 -11.56 31.92
N SER A 396 35.33 -11.81 32.50
CA SER A 396 36.34 -10.76 32.66
C SER A 396 36.75 -10.22 31.27
N LEU A 397 37.12 -8.93 31.19
CA LEU A 397 37.55 -8.32 29.94
C LEU A 397 38.60 -9.12 29.15
N PRO A 398 39.60 -9.75 29.82
CA PRO A 398 40.58 -10.60 29.13
C PRO A 398 39.99 -11.88 28.53
N GLU A 399 38.99 -12.48 29.16
CA GLU A 399 38.33 -13.68 28.66
C GLU A 399 37.43 -13.37 27.45
N TYR A 400 36.71 -12.26 27.52
CA TYR A 400 35.92 -11.77 26.39
C TYR A 400 36.81 -11.41 25.19
N GLU A 401 37.90 -10.71 25.43
CA GLU A 401 38.90 -10.36 24.42
C GLU A 401 39.49 -11.61 23.74
N LYS A 402 39.85 -12.61 24.53
CA LYS A 402 40.35 -13.90 24.03
C LYS A 402 39.32 -14.58 23.13
N ALA A 403 38.09 -14.71 23.59
CA ALA A 403 37.00 -15.35 22.83
C ALA A 403 36.76 -14.63 21.49
N TYR A 404 36.73 -13.29 21.52
CA TYR A 404 36.50 -12.47 20.35
C TYR A 404 37.64 -12.55 19.33
N ILE A 405 38.89 -12.45 19.76
CA ILE A 405 40.07 -12.57 18.89
C ILE A 405 40.12 -13.96 18.24
N LEU A 406 39.86 -15.03 18.97
CA LEU A 406 39.84 -16.39 18.43
C LEU A 406 38.67 -16.58 17.43
N LYS A 407 37.50 -16.03 17.69
CA LYS A 407 36.34 -16.07 16.81
C LYS A 407 36.67 -15.39 15.46
N VAL A 408 37.22 -14.18 15.49
CA VAL A 408 37.61 -13.44 14.28
C VAL A 408 38.72 -14.14 13.51
N TYR A 409 39.73 -14.67 14.22
CA TYR A 409 40.84 -15.39 13.61
C TYR A 409 40.41 -16.67 12.87
N ARG A 410 39.49 -17.45 13.47
CA ARG A 410 38.89 -18.62 12.81
C ARG A 410 38.05 -18.22 11.59
N ARG A 411 37.22 -17.16 11.70
CA ARG A 411 36.36 -16.65 10.61
C ARG A 411 37.16 -16.18 9.41
N LEU A 412 38.37 -15.68 9.61
CA LEU A 412 39.29 -15.25 8.55
C LEU A 412 40.27 -16.33 8.12
N HIS A 413 39.91 -17.61 8.31
CA HIS A 413 40.72 -18.76 7.92
C HIS A 413 42.18 -18.66 8.43
N GLN A 414 42.35 -18.22 9.65
CA GLN A 414 43.64 -18.08 10.34
C GLN A 414 44.64 -17.11 9.70
N ASN A 415 44.13 -16.16 8.92
CA ASN A 415 44.94 -15.13 8.27
C ASN A 415 45.29 -14.00 9.26
N LYS A 416 46.52 -14.04 9.79
CA LYS A 416 47.01 -13.10 10.79
C LYS A 416 47.00 -11.64 10.32
N SER A 417 47.29 -11.38 9.04
CA SER A 417 47.33 -10.02 8.50
C SER A 417 45.92 -9.39 8.41
N ARG A 418 44.94 -10.12 7.85
CA ARG A 418 43.55 -9.66 7.76
C ARG A 418 42.91 -9.54 9.15
N THR A 419 43.24 -10.45 10.07
CA THR A 419 42.73 -10.41 11.44
C THR A 419 43.24 -9.19 12.21
N SER A 420 44.53 -8.87 12.12
CA SER A 420 45.10 -7.69 12.78
C SER A 420 44.50 -6.38 12.25
N HIS A 421 44.27 -6.29 10.92
CA HIS A 421 43.67 -5.14 10.32
C HIS A 421 42.18 -4.96 10.73
N LEU A 422 41.41 -6.05 10.74
CA LEU A 422 39.99 -6.01 11.13
C LEU A 422 39.78 -5.68 12.60
N LEU A 423 40.68 -6.19 13.49
CA LEU A 423 40.64 -5.93 14.92
C LEU A 423 41.24 -4.60 15.32
N GLY A 424 41.85 -3.84 14.40
CA GLY A 424 42.52 -2.57 14.68
C GLY A 424 43.72 -2.70 15.60
N ILE A 425 44.36 -3.89 15.68
CA ILE A 425 45.53 -4.16 16.54
C ILE A 425 46.78 -4.45 15.71
N GLY A 426 47.92 -4.05 16.24
CA GLY A 426 49.20 -4.31 15.57
C GLY A 426 49.47 -5.82 15.39
N MET A 427 50.11 -6.21 14.28
CA MET A 427 50.45 -7.60 13.95
C MET A 427 51.25 -8.29 15.08
N ASN A 428 52.19 -7.59 15.69
CA ASN A 428 52.97 -8.11 16.79
C ASN A 428 52.13 -8.35 18.08
N THR A 429 51.17 -7.47 18.32
CA THR A 429 50.21 -7.63 19.43
C THR A 429 49.31 -8.84 19.20
N LEU A 430 48.80 -9.04 17.98
CA LEU A 430 48.01 -10.22 17.65
C LEU A 430 48.81 -11.50 17.80
N ARG A 431 50.05 -11.54 17.30
CA ARG A 431 50.93 -12.72 17.44
C ARG A 431 51.19 -13.06 18.89
N ARG A 432 51.48 -12.06 19.75
CA ARG A 432 51.70 -12.28 21.19
C ARG A 432 50.46 -12.84 21.89
N LYS A 433 49.26 -12.28 21.52
CA LYS A 433 47.98 -12.75 22.09
C LYS A 433 47.63 -14.16 21.61
N LEU A 434 47.77 -14.47 20.33
CA LEU A 434 47.52 -15.82 19.82
C LEU A 434 48.45 -16.85 20.50
N LYS A 435 49.74 -16.51 20.71
CA LYS A 435 50.70 -17.38 21.43
C LYS A 435 50.29 -17.58 22.88
N SER A 436 49.82 -16.54 23.58
CA SER A 436 49.30 -16.66 24.96
C SER A 436 48.03 -17.47 25.08
N TYR A 437 47.26 -17.58 24.00
CA TYR A 437 46.03 -18.38 23.91
C TYR A 437 46.25 -19.80 23.42
N GLY A 438 47.52 -20.21 23.19
CA GLY A 438 47.88 -21.55 22.75
C GLY A 438 47.65 -21.83 21.27
N VAL A 439 47.50 -20.79 20.45
CA VAL A 439 47.31 -20.89 18.98
C VAL A 439 48.60 -20.40 18.30
N SER A 440 49.28 -21.29 17.58
CA SER A 440 50.55 -21.00 16.91
C SER A 440 50.36 -20.44 15.49
#